data_ecf2bca17efb4565bd2c8d861aeaef01
#
_entry.id   ecf2bca17efb4565bd2c8d861aeaef01
#
_cell.length_a   1.000
_cell.length_b   1.000
_cell.length_c   1.000
_cell.angle_alpha   90.00
_cell.angle_beta   90.00
_cell.angle_gamma   90.00
#
_symmetry.space_group_name_H-M   'P 1'
#
loop_
_entity.id
_entity.type
_entity.pdbx_description
1 polymer ?
#
loop_
_entity_poly.entity_id
_entity_poly.type
_entity_poly.pdbx_seq_one_letter_code
_entity_poly.pdbx_strand_id
1 'polypeptide(L)'
;KRQVLSKLHEEKIKSRNAIIITEIPYLQNKSKLLERIADVVNNKTIEGINDIRDESNKEGVRIVVELKSSAVPEIIKNQLFQYTPLKTSFSSNMLALKETKPLTLNLKDGLTYFINFRKDVITKRTVYKLNKAREKANILIGLSIAVNNIDAVINLIKKSKTPSEAKEKLLSTKWTVKSNVTQYIKLINPSFKLSGSKILLDEEQAKAILELRLQKLTALERDDLFNNLKSLVEDINTYLKILNSDKQLLKVLKGELTEIKDNFSTVRKTEIQKHDIEDIDTEDLIIEEDVVVTVSHQGYIKRVLKSSYKVQKRGGKGLSLIHISEPTRQEAI
;
A
#
# COMPACT_ATOMS: atom_id res chain seq x y z
N LYS A 1 -8.46 4.43 -16.23
CA LYS A 1 -7.97 3.16 -16.79
C LYS A 1 -6.51 2.98 -16.40
N ARG A 2 -6.09 1.78 -16.02
CA ARG A 2 -4.69 1.46 -15.79
C ARG A 2 -4.15 0.80 -17.05
N GLN A 3 -3.23 1.45 -17.73
CA GLN A 3 -2.51 0.86 -18.86
C GLN A 3 -1.23 0.21 -18.37
N VAL A 4 -0.90 -0.94 -18.93
CA VAL A 4 0.34 -1.66 -18.70
C VAL A 4 1.07 -1.74 -20.03
N LEU A 5 2.23 -1.12 -20.07
CA LEU A 5 3.08 -1.04 -21.25
C LEU A 5 4.27 -1.97 -21.08
N SER A 6 4.68 -2.57 -22.18
CA SER A 6 5.97 -3.24 -22.26
C SER A 6 7.11 -2.22 -22.23
N LYS A 7 8.25 -2.64 -21.73
CA LYS A 7 9.45 -1.83 -21.75
C LYS A 7 10.24 -2.14 -23.00
N LEU A 8 10.31 -1.19 -23.91
CA LEU A 8 11.01 -1.30 -25.18
C LEU A 8 12.15 -0.29 -25.24
N HIS A 9 13.27 -0.70 -25.78
CA HIS A 9 14.38 0.20 -26.12
C HIS A 9 14.96 -0.17 -27.48
N GLU A 10 15.60 0.80 -28.10
CA GLU A 10 16.22 0.63 -29.40
C GLU A 10 17.70 0.28 -29.22
N GLU A 11 18.17 -0.70 -29.98
CA GLU A 11 19.55 -1.13 -29.99
C GLU A 11 20.02 -1.35 -31.43
N LYS A 12 21.28 -1.10 -31.71
CA LYS A 12 21.89 -1.48 -33.00
C LYS A 12 22.56 -2.84 -32.87
N ILE A 13 22.04 -3.83 -33.59
CA ILE A 13 22.62 -5.17 -33.65
C ILE A 13 23.30 -5.34 -35.03
N LYS A 14 24.64 -5.49 -34.99
CA LYS A 14 25.49 -5.50 -36.20
C LYS A 14 25.37 -4.23 -37.02
N SER A 15 24.59 -4.11 -38.01
CA SER A 15 24.37 -2.87 -38.82
C SER A 15 22.90 -2.49 -38.92
N ARG A 16 22.02 -3.16 -38.20
CA ARG A 16 20.57 -2.97 -38.27
C ARG A 16 20.02 -2.43 -36.96
N ASN A 17 18.97 -1.64 -37.03
CA ASN A 17 18.21 -1.23 -35.86
C ASN A 17 17.36 -2.40 -35.39
N ALA A 18 17.25 -2.58 -34.09
CA ALA A 18 16.40 -3.58 -33.45
C ALA A 18 15.62 -2.94 -32.29
N ILE A 19 14.39 -3.42 -32.06
CA ILE A 19 13.61 -3.09 -30.88
C ILE A 19 13.72 -4.25 -29.93
N ILE A 20 14.22 -3.98 -28.73
CA ILE A 20 14.39 -4.96 -27.66
C ILE A 20 13.25 -4.81 -26.65
N ILE A 21 12.54 -5.89 -26.39
CA ILE A 21 11.47 -5.94 -25.39
C ILE A 21 12.02 -6.63 -24.14
N THR A 22 12.17 -5.90 -23.05
CA THR A 22 12.73 -6.41 -21.80
C THR A 22 11.67 -6.71 -20.75
N GLU A 23 10.50 -6.11 -20.83
CA GLU A 23 9.38 -6.39 -19.96
C GLU A 23 8.09 -6.52 -20.79
N ILE A 24 7.26 -7.52 -20.45
CA ILE A 24 5.95 -7.73 -21.08
C ILE A 24 4.84 -7.36 -20.09
N PRO A 25 3.62 -7.01 -20.55
CA PRO A 25 2.53 -6.65 -19.68
C PRO A 25 2.14 -7.78 -18.71
N TYR A 26 1.69 -7.42 -17.54
CA TYR A 26 1.21 -8.36 -16.53
C TYR A 26 0.07 -9.24 -17.08
N LEU A 27 0.10 -10.53 -16.78
CA LEU A 27 -0.82 -11.58 -17.26
C LEU A 27 -0.69 -11.91 -18.76
N GLN A 28 0.30 -11.41 -19.48
CA GLN A 28 0.56 -11.82 -20.87
C GLN A 28 1.49 -13.04 -20.90
N ASN A 29 1.13 -13.99 -21.78
CA ASN A 29 1.99 -15.13 -22.06
C ASN A 29 2.98 -14.75 -23.18
N LYS A 30 4.29 -14.93 -22.90
CA LYS A 30 5.36 -14.59 -23.85
C LYS A 30 5.21 -15.30 -25.20
N SER A 31 4.95 -16.60 -25.20
CA SER A 31 4.82 -17.37 -26.44
C SER A 31 3.64 -16.88 -27.31
N LYS A 32 2.46 -16.65 -26.69
CA LYS A 32 1.31 -16.10 -27.40
C LYS A 32 1.55 -14.67 -27.92
N LEU A 33 2.34 -13.89 -27.19
CA LEU A 33 2.73 -12.56 -27.65
C LEU A 33 3.61 -12.65 -28.89
N LEU A 34 4.60 -13.55 -28.90
CA LEU A 34 5.48 -13.77 -30.04
C LEU A 34 4.69 -14.30 -31.28
N GLU A 35 3.80 -15.27 -31.09
CA GLU A 35 2.90 -15.75 -32.12
C GLU A 35 2.07 -14.58 -32.72
N ARG A 36 1.49 -13.75 -31.86
CA ARG A 36 0.72 -12.60 -32.33
C ARG A 36 1.57 -11.58 -33.09
N ILE A 37 2.79 -11.30 -32.67
CA ILE A 37 3.69 -10.42 -33.41
C ILE A 37 4.03 -11.04 -34.77
N ALA A 38 4.33 -12.35 -34.82
CA ALA A 38 4.59 -13.05 -36.06
C ALA A 38 3.38 -13.02 -37.03
N ASP A 39 2.16 -13.22 -36.53
CA ASP A 39 0.93 -13.15 -37.32
C ASP A 39 0.75 -11.77 -37.96
N VAL A 40 0.96 -10.70 -37.19
CA VAL A 40 0.80 -9.31 -37.66
C VAL A 40 1.83 -8.98 -38.74
N VAL A 41 3.05 -9.52 -38.61
CA VAL A 41 4.11 -9.37 -39.63
C VAL A 41 3.81 -10.18 -40.88
N ASN A 42 3.38 -11.45 -40.72
CA ASN A 42 3.02 -12.33 -41.85
C ASN A 42 1.85 -11.80 -42.64
N ASN A 43 0.86 -11.22 -41.96
CA ASN A 43 -0.33 -10.59 -42.58
C ASN A 43 -0.02 -9.21 -43.19
N LYS A 44 1.25 -8.77 -43.14
CA LYS A 44 1.70 -7.44 -43.64
C LYS A 44 0.97 -6.25 -43.00
N THR A 45 0.43 -6.42 -41.78
CA THR A 45 -0.16 -5.30 -41.03
C THR A 45 0.90 -4.38 -40.51
N ILE A 46 2.08 -4.93 -40.14
CA ILE A 46 3.30 -4.19 -39.83
C ILE A 46 4.35 -4.56 -40.87
N GLU A 47 4.78 -3.58 -41.63
CA GLU A 47 5.88 -3.72 -42.59
C GLU A 47 7.16 -3.16 -41.94
N GLY A 48 8.33 -3.67 -42.35
CA GLY A 48 9.62 -3.14 -41.84
C GLY A 48 10.29 -4.01 -40.77
N ILE A 49 9.67 -5.09 -40.32
CA ILE A 49 10.29 -6.10 -39.49
C ILE A 49 10.99 -7.13 -40.38
N ASN A 50 12.21 -7.51 -40.01
CA ASN A 50 13.03 -8.50 -40.73
C ASN A 50 12.99 -9.85 -40.05
N ASP A 51 13.18 -9.89 -38.72
CA ASP A 51 13.26 -11.13 -37.94
C ASP A 51 12.82 -10.89 -36.49
N ILE A 52 12.36 -11.96 -35.82
CA ILE A 52 11.91 -11.92 -34.43
C ILE A 52 12.57 -13.10 -33.71
N ARG A 53 13.32 -12.81 -32.63
CA ARG A 53 14.01 -13.82 -31.83
C ARG A 53 13.69 -13.68 -30.36
N ASP A 54 13.57 -14.83 -29.69
CA ASP A 54 13.48 -14.90 -28.24
C ASP A 54 14.85 -15.25 -27.67
N GLU A 55 15.49 -14.27 -27.08
CA GLU A 55 16.80 -14.39 -26.42
C GLU A 55 16.65 -14.36 -24.88
N SER A 56 15.46 -14.62 -24.34
CA SER A 56 15.21 -14.61 -22.92
C SER A 56 16.03 -15.69 -22.19
N ASN A 57 16.57 -15.34 -21.03
CA ASN A 57 17.40 -16.21 -20.20
C ASN A 57 16.97 -16.14 -18.72
N LYS A 58 17.82 -16.61 -17.80
CA LYS A 58 17.59 -16.55 -16.35
C LYS A 58 17.55 -15.13 -15.78
N GLU A 59 18.15 -14.17 -16.47
CA GLU A 59 18.20 -12.77 -16.04
C GLU A 59 16.91 -12.03 -16.36
N GLY A 60 16.14 -12.48 -17.37
CA GLY A 60 14.86 -11.86 -17.69
C GLY A 60 14.39 -12.11 -19.13
N VAL A 61 13.35 -11.37 -19.48
CA VAL A 61 12.77 -11.37 -20.82
C VAL A 61 13.64 -10.51 -21.74
N ARG A 62 14.02 -11.09 -22.88
CA ARG A 62 14.68 -10.39 -23.98
C ARG A 62 14.13 -10.89 -25.30
N ILE A 63 13.23 -10.13 -25.92
CA ILE A 63 12.71 -10.39 -27.24
C ILE A 63 13.32 -9.37 -28.17
N VAL A 64 13.94 -9.83 -29.24
CA VAL A 64 14.62 -9.01 -30.23
C VAL A 64 13.78 -8.97 -31.50
N VAL A 65 13.38 -7.79 -31.92
CA VAL A 65 12.67 -7.52 -33.18
C VAL A 65 13.62 -6.76 -34.11
N GLU A 66 14.25 -7.46 -35.05
CA GLU A 66 15.13 -6.84 -36.04
C GLU A 66 14.36 -6.08 -37.11
N LEU A 67 14.80 -4.86 -37.41
CA LEU A 67 14.17 -4.00 -38.40
C LEU A 67 14.89 -4.07 -39.74
N LYS A 68 14.13 -3.81 -40.82
CA LYS A 68 14.73 -3.58 -42.15
C LYS A 68 15.44 -2.23 -42.15
N SER A 69 16.46 -2.07 -42.98
CA SER A 69 17.26 -0.84 -43.05
C SER A 69 16.47 0.43 -43.42
N SER A 70 15.32 0.27 -44.08
CA SER A 70 14.41 1.35 -44.45
C SER A 70 13.35 1.67 -43.40
N ALA A 71 13.28 0.88 -42.31
CA ALA A 71 12.21 1.05 -41.31
C ALA A 71 12.59 2.12 -40.28
N VAL A 72 11.59 2.92 -39.89
CA VAL A 72 11.72 3.91 -38.82
C VAL A 72 11.32 3.25 -37.50
N PRO A 73 12.23 3.12 -36.52
CA PRO A 73 11.97 2.38 -35.27
C PRO A 73 10.77 2.87 -34.48
N GLU A 74 10.58 4.19 -34.37
CA GLU A 74 9.46 4.79 -33.64
C GLU A 74 8.09 4.39 -34.21
N ILE A 75 7.94 4.39 -35.52
CA ILE A 75 6.70 4.00 -36.19
C ILE A 75 6.39 2.53 -35.93
N ILE A 76 7.40 1.66 -36.09
CA ILE A 76 7.22 0.23 -35.81
C ILE A 76 6.86 -0.01 -34.35
N LYS A 77 7.47 0.72 -33.43
CA LYS A 77 7.14 0.68 -31.99
C LYS A 77 5.69 1.05 -31.73
N ASN A 78 5.20 2.13 -32.34
CA ASN A 78 3.80 2.55 -32.21
C ASN A 78 2.84 1.53 -32.82
N GLN A 79 3.15 0.98 -33.98
CA GLN A 79 2.37 -0.09 -34.61
C GLN A 79 2.36 -1.36 -33.77
N LEU A 80 3.48 -1.75 -33.15
CA LEU A 80 3.55 -2.88 -32.22
C LEU A 80 2.64 -2.66 -31.00
N PHE A 81 2.62 -1.45 -30.44
CA PHE A 81 1.71 -1.13 -29.33
C PHE A 81 0.24 -1.14 -29.73
N GLN A 82 -0.09 -0.83 -30.97
CA GLN A 82 -1.47 -0.78 -31.43
C GLN A 82 -2.00 -2.17 -31.85
N TYR A 83 -1.24 -2.96 -32.59
CA TYR A 83 -1.70 -4.21 -33.19
C TYR A 83 -1.39 -5.45 -32.34
N THR A 84 -0.62 -5.31 -31.28
CA THR A 84 -0.22 -6.42 -30.41
C THR A 84 -0.52 -6.15 -28.93
N PRO A 85 -0.63 -7.18 -28.09
CA PRO A 85 -0.85 -6.99 -26.64
C PRO A 85 0.38 -6.49 -25.86
N LEU A 86 1.32 -5.78 -26.51
CA LEU A 86 2.42 -5.07 -25.82
C LEU A 86 1.92 -3.87 -25.01
N LYS A 87 0.75 -3.33 -25.32
CA LYS A 87 0.02 -2.32 -24.55
C LYS A 87 -1.35 -2.90 -24.20
N THR A 88 -1.62 -3.09 -22.91
CA THR A 88 -2.90 -3.63 -22.46
C THR A 88 -3.50 -2.78 -21.34
N SER A 89 -4.81 -2.78 -21.23
CA SER A 89 -5.50 -2.18 -20.08
C SER A 89 -5.72 -3.23 -19.00
N PHE A 90 -5.35 -2.89 -17.76
CA PHE A 90 -5.59 -3.73 -16.60
C PHE A 90 -6.75 -3.17 -15.77
N SER A 91 -7.82 -3.94 -15.64
CA SER A 91 -8.95 -3.58 -14.77
C SER A 91 -8.69 -4.09 -13.36
N SER A 92 -8.74 -3.18 -12.39
CA SER A 92 -8.59 -3.53 -10.99
C SER A 92 -9.95 -3.93 -10.44
N ASN A 93 -10.13 -5.21 -10.09
CA ASN A 93 -11.32 -5.71 -9.41
C ASN A 93 -10.94 -6.02 -7.95
N MET A 94 -11.35 -5.14 -7.02
CA MET A 94 -11.06 -5.28 -5.60
C MET A 94 -12.25 -5.95 -4.90
N LEU A 95 -12.33 -7.27 -5.00
CA LEU A 95 -13.30 -8.06 -4.25
C LEU A 95 -12.75 -8.32 -2.83
N ALA A 96 -13.50 -7.96 -1.80
CA ALA A 96 -13.15 -8.18 -0.41
C ALA A 96 -14.35 -8.64 0.40
N LEU A 97 -14.07 -9.28 1.55
CA LEU A 97 -15.10 -9.68 2.51
C LEU A 97 -15.27 -8.57 3.55
N LYS A 98 -16.49 -8.04 3.66
CA LYS A 98 -16.89 -7.20 4.76
C LYS A 98 -17.88 -7.97 5.64
N GLU A 99 -17.50 -8.26 6.89
CA GLU A 99 -18.38 -8.96 7.84
C GLU A 99 -19.02 -10.23 7.23
N THR A 100 -18.25 -11.05 6.56
CA THR A 100 -18.70 -12.29 5.87
C THR A 100 -19.38 -12.09 4.50
N LYS A 101 -19.69 -10.87 4.07
CA LYS A 101 -20.32 -10.61 2.76
C LYS A 101 -19.26 -10.19 1.74
N PRO A 102 -19.22 -10.83 0.55
CA PRO A 102 -18.35 -10.38 -0.53
C PRO A 102 -18.86 -9.07 -1.14
N LEU A 103 -17.99 -8.09 -1.27
CA LEU A 103 -18.28 -6.78 -1.86
C LEU A 103 -17.15 -6.37 -2.80
N THR A 104 -17.53 -5.84 -3.96
CA THR A 104 -16.57 -5.16 -4.84
C THR A 104 -16.39 -3.74 -4.34
N LEU A 105 -15.16 -3.42 -3.95
CA LEU A 105 -14.81 -2.13 -3.35
C LEU A 105 -14.20 -1.20 -4.39
N ASN A 106 -14.53 0.08 -4.31
CA ASN A 106 -13.73 1.12 -4.91
C ASN A 106 -12.57 1.50 -3.96
N LEU A 107 -11.61 2.29 -4.44
CA LEU A 107 -10.44 2.69 -3.64
C LEU A 107 -10.83 3.44 -2.38
N LYS A 108 -11.81 4.36 -2.45
CA LYS A 108 -12.27 5.15 -1.31
C LYS A 108 -12.90 4.27 -0.24
N ASP A 109 -13.76 3.34 -0.64
CA ASP A 109 -14.43 2.42 0.30
C ASP A 109 -13.42 1.49 0.96
N GLY A 110 -12.47 0.95 0.19
CA GLY A 110 -11.39 0.13 0.72
C GLY A 110 -10.57 0.84 1.80
N LEU A 111 -10.16 2.09 1.54
CA LEU A 111 -9.45 2.91 2.52
C LEU A 111 -10.32 3.25 3.75
N THR A 112 -11.61 3.55 3.55
CA THR A 112 -12.52 3.85 4.64
C THR A 112 -12.72 2.64 5.55
N TYR A 113 -12.93 1.46 5.00
CA TYR A 113 -13.06 0.22 5.79
C TYR A 113 -11.77 -0.12 6.54
N PHE A 114 -10.62 0.06 5.91
CA PHE A 114 -9.33 -0.13 6.58
C PHE A 114 -9.16 0.81 7.78
N ILE A 115 -9.46 2.11 7.61
CA ILE A 115 -9.35 3.10 8.68
C ILE A 115 -10.30 2.75 9.83
N ASN A 116 -11.55 2.39 9.55
CA ASN A 116 -12.53 2.01 10.57
C ASN A 116 -12.08 0.75 11.33
N PHE A 117 -11.62 -0.25 10.63
CA PHE A 117 -11.06 -1.47 11.24
C PHE A 117 -9.86 -1.15 12.16
N ARG A 118 -8.95 -0.29 11.70
CA ARG A 118 -7.80 0.13 12.52
C ARG A 118 -8.22 0.92 13.75
N LYS A 119 -9.24 1.78 13.65
CA LYS A 119 -9.82 2.46 14.81
C LYS A 119 -10.33 1.47 15.86
N ASP A 120 -11.08 0.45 15.44
CA ASP A 120 -11.60 -0.57 16.35
C ASP A 120 -10.48 -1.37 17.02
N VAL A 121 -9.45 -1.73 16.27
CA VAL A 121 -8.27 -2.43 16.81
C VAL A 121 -7.54 -1.58 17.86
N ILE A 122 -7.29 -0.29 17.55
CA ILE A 122 -6.65 0.64 18.49
C ILE A 122 -7.51 0.82 19.75
N THR A 123 -8.82 0.95 19.60
CA THR A 123 -9.75 1.08 20.71
C THR A 123 -9.69 -0.16 21.62
N LYS A 124 -9.85 -1.36 21.07
CA LYS A 124 -9.78 -2.62 21.83
C LYS A 124 -8.43 -2.80 22.52
N ARG A 125 -7.35 -2.53 21.82
CA ARG A 125 -5.99 -2.56 22.40
C ARG A 125 -5.82 -1.55 23.54
N THR A 126 -6.34 -0.34 23.37
CA THR A 126 -6.26 0.70 24.39
C THR A 126 -7.08 0.36 25.63
N VAL A 127 -8.28 -0.20 25.46
CA VAL A 127 -9.12 -0.72 26.56
C VAL A 127 -8.38 -1.82 27.32
N TYR A 128 -7.78 -2.77 26.63
CA TYR A 128 -6.98 -3.82 27.27
C TYR A 128 -5.80 -3.26 28.08
N LYS A 129 -5.02 -2.33 27.49
CA LYS A 129 -3.92 -1.67 28.18
C LYS A 129 -4.39 -0.86 29.38
N LEU A 130 -5.52 -0.14 29.27
CA LEU A 130 -6.13 0.60 30.36
C LEU A 130 -6.50 -0.33 31.53
N ASN A 131 -7.16 -1.44 31.25
CA ASN A 131 -7.55 -2.39 32.31
C ASN A 131 -6.31 -2.98 32.99
N LYS A 132 -5.30 -3.39 32.22
CA LYS A 132 -4.05 -3.89 32.79
C LYS A 132 -3.28 -2.85 33.60
N ALA A 133 -3.29 -1.59 33.19
CA ALA A 133 -2.68 -0.51 33.94
C ALA A 133 -3.46 -0.25 35.26
N ARG A 134 -4.80 -0.30 35.20
CA ARG A 134 -5.67 -0.16 36.39
C ARG A 134 -5.47 -1.28 37.39
N GLU A 135 -5.42 -2.54 36.94
CA GLU A 135 -5.12 -3.72 37.79
C GLU A 135 -3.79 -3.52 38.54
N LYS A 136 -2.72 -3.19 37.81
CA LYS A 136 -1.39 -2.94 38.40
C LYS A 136 -1.41 -1.76 39.37
N ALA A 137 -2.02 -0.65 38.96
CA ALA A 137 -2.11 0.54 39.81
C ALA A 137 -2.93 0.29 41.07
N ASN A 138 -4.00 -0.53 41.00
CA ASN A 138 -4.80 -0.95 42.14
C ASN A 138 -3.96 -1.71 43.18
N ILE A 139 -3.13 -2.65 42.74
CA ILE A 139 -2.22 -3.39 43.59
C ILE A 139 -1.19 -2.43 44.24
N LEU A 140 -0.59 -1.50 43.49
CA LEU A 140 0.35 -0.54 44.00
C LEU A 140 -0.27 0.43 45.04
N ILE A 141 -1.55 0.81 44.85
CA ILE A 141 -2.29 1.57 45.85
C ILE A 141 -2.40 0.76 47.15
N GLY A 142 -2.81 -0.50 47.11
CA GLY A 142 -2.88 -1.38 48.25
C GLY A 142 -1.54 -1.48 49.01
N LEU A 143 -0.46 -1.70 48.27
CA LEU A 143 0.88 -1.74 48.80
C LEU A 143 1.32 -0.39 49.43
N SER A 144 1.00 0.73 48.78
CA SER A 144 1.28 2.08 49.33
C SER A 144 0.51 2.34 50.65
N ILE A 145 -0.73 1.90 50.75
CA ILE A 145 -1.54 1.99 51.95
C ILE A 145 -0.94 1.14 53.04
N ALA A 146 -0.54 -0.10 52.77
CA ALA A 146 0.08 -1.01 53.71
C ALA A 146 1.41 -0.45 54.28
N VAL A 147 2.25 0.09 53.36
CA VAL A 147 3.54 0.68 53.76
C VAL A 147 3.36 1.95 54.61
N ASN A 148 2.35 2.77 54.33
CA ASN A 148 2.02 3.93 55.14
C ASN A 148 1.46 3.56 56.55
N ASN A 149 0.86 2.37 56.71
CA ASN A 149 0.27 1.88 57.93
C ASN A 149 0.98 0.60 58.42
N ILE A 150 2.30 0.51 58.21
CA ILE A 150 3.05 -0.73 58.35
C ILE A 150 2.96 -1.38 59.73
N ASP A 151 3.03 -0.60 60.78
CA ASP A 151 2.98 -1.11 62.17
C ASP A 151 1.61 -1.74 62.47
N ALA A 152 0.52 -1.12 62.00
CA ALA A 152 -0.81 -1.65 62.17
C ALA A 152 -1.01 -2.95 61.36
N VAL A 153 -0.48 -3.02 60.11
CA VAL A 153 -0.53 -4.21 59.25
C VAL A 153 0.26 -5.37 59.89
N ILE A 154 1.49 -5.12 60.36
CA ILE A 154 2.33 -6.14 61.02
C ILE A 154 1.66 -6.65 62.27
N ASN A 155 1.11 -5.79 63.11
CA ASN A 155 0.43 -6.19 64.34
C ASN A 155 -0.83 -7.01 64.06
N LEU A 156 -1.57 -6.68 62.99
CA LEU A 156 -2.76 -7.42 62.55
C LEU A 156 -2.36 -8.83 62.07
N ILE A 157 -1.30 -8.95 61.29
CA ILE A 157 -0.80 -10.24 60.77
C ILE A 157 -0.28 -11.10 61.92
N LYS A 158 0.49 -10.56 62.85
CA LYS A 158 1.00 -11.27 64.00
C LYS A 158 -0.09 -11.80 64.97
N LYS A 159 -1.24 -11.10 65.07
CA LYS A 159 -2.38 -11.49 65.89
C LYS A 159 -3.31 -12.49 65.18
N SER A 160 -3.10 -12.79 63.93
CA SER A 160 -3.88 -13.74 63.14
C SER A 160 -3.24 -15.12 63.20
N LYS A 161 -4.09 -16.18 63.37
CA LYS A 161 -3.61 -17.58 63.48
C LYS A 161 -3.39 -18.21 62.10
N THR A 162 -4.10 -17.76 61.10
CA THR A 162 -4.02 -18.29 59.73
C THR A 162 -3.92 -17.13 58.70
N PRO A 163 -3.36 -17.40 57.51
CA PRO A 163 -3.34 -16.40 56.41
C PRO A 163 -4.73 -15.97 55.96
N SER A 164 -5.73 -16.85 55.97
CA SER A 164 -7.13 -16.55 55.64
C SER A 164 -7.73 -15.57 56.63
N GLU A 165 -7.50 -15.77 57.94
CA GLU A 165 -7.95 -14.83 58.99
C GLU A 165 -7.26 -13.45 58.85
N ALA A 166 -5.98 -13.43 58.53
CA ALA A 166 -5.26 -12.19 58.24
C ALA A 166 -5.86 -11.43 57.01
N LYS A 167 -6.19 -12.15 55.97
CA LYS A 167 -6.86 -11.59 54.76
C LYS A 167 -8.21 -10.97 55.14
N GLU A 168 -9.09 -11.69 55.85
CA GLU A 168 -10.39 -11.18 56.26
C GLU A 168 -10.29 -9.92 57.14
N LYS A 169 -9.35 -9.91 58.07
CA LYS A 169 -9.08 -8.73 58.93
C LYS A 169 -8.56 -7.53 58.11
N LEU A 170 -7.71 -7.77 57.09
CA LEU A 170 -7.20 -6.70 56.22
C LEU A 170 -8.33 -6.08 55.41
N LEU A 171 -9.30 -6.91 54.91
CA LEU A 171 -10.48 -6.47 54.12
C LEU A 171 -11.49 -5.69 55.00
N SER A 172 -11.70 -6.11 56.26
CA SER A 172 -12.66 -5.48 57.18
C SER A 172 -12.18 -4.20 57.83
N THR A 173 -10.86 -3.99 57.86
CA THR A 173 -10.24 -2.81 58.53
C THR A 173 -10.24 -1.60 57.59
N LYS A 174 -10.61 -0.42 58.12
CA LYS A 174 -10.52 0.85 57.42
C LYS A 174 -9.13 1.46 57.55
N TRP A 175 -8.45 1.58 56.42
CA TRP A 175 -7.07 2.06 56.35
C TRP A 175 -6.99 3.55 56.04
N THR A 176 -6.10 4.31 56.64
CA THR A 176 -5.87 5.73 56.39
C THR A 176 -5.06 5.93 55.12
N VAL A 177 -5.51 6.84 54.26
CA VAL A 177 -4.86 7.14 52.95
C VAL A 177 -4.32 8.57 52.99
N LYS A 178 -3.07 8.75 52.54
CA LYS A 178 -2.52 10.11 52.35
C LYS A 178 -3.21 10.81 51.20
N SER A 179 -3.36 12.14 51.27
CA SER A 179 -4.01 12.98 50.30
C SER A 179 -3.49 12.81 48.84
N ASN A 180 -2.17 12.56 48.71
CA ASN A 180 -1.52 12.36 47.41
C ASN A 180 -2.01 11.11 46.64
N VAL A 181 -2.48 10.09 47.36
CA VAL A 181 -3.00 8.83 46.72
C VAL A 181 -4.50 8.91 46.47
N THR A 182 -5.22 9.68 47.28
CA THR A 182 -6.71 9.78 47.17
C THR A 182 -7.19 10.25 45.80
N GLN A 183 -6.46 11.17 45.16
CA GLN A 183 -6.82 11.68 43.83
C GLN A 183 -6.65 10.62 42.75
N TYR A 184 -5.74 9.66 42.91
CA TYR A 184 -5.51 8.58 41.93
C TYR A 184 -6.53 7.45 42.05
N ILE A 185 -7.07 7.22 43.26
CA ILE A 185 -8.02 6.13 43.52
C ILE A 185 -9.26 6.24 42.64
N LYS A 186 -9.87 7.41 42.53
CA LYS A 186 -11.06 7.64 41.68
C LYS A 186 -10.80 7.40 40.19
N LEU A 187 -9.58 7.65 39.75
CA LEU A 187 -9.16 7.49 38.35
C LEU A 187 -8.90 6.03 37.99
N ILE A 188 -8.36 5.28 38.96
CA ILE A 188 -8.00 3.87 38.81
C ILE A 188 -9.22 2.98 38.98
N ASN A 189 -9.99 3.20 40.04
CA ASN A 189 -11.20 2.44 40.31
C ASN A 189 -12.38 3.38 40.62
N PRO A 190 -13.23 3.72 39.61
CA PRO A 190 -14.40 4.59 39.80
C PRO A 190 -15.43 4.06 40.80
N SER A 191 -15.45 2.74 41.02
CA SER A 191 -16.42 2.06 41.93
C SER A 191 -15.98 2.10 43.39
N PHE A 192 -14.80 2.62 43.70
CA PHE A 192 -14.29 2.65 45.06
C PHE A 192 -15.04 3.65 45.94
N LYS A 193 -15.64 3.15 47.03
CA LYS A 193 -16.33 3.99 48.01
C LYS A 193 -15.34 4.57 49.01
N LEU A 194 -14.98 5.85 48.82
CA LEU A 194 -14.20 6.62 49.81
C LEU A 194 -15.10 7.05 50.97
N SER A 195 -14.75 6.68 52.20
CA SER A 195 -15.40 7.13 53.41
C SER A 195 -14.47 8.14 54.12
N GLY A 196 -14.44 9.40 53.61
CA GLY A 196 -13.50 10.41 54.00
C GLY A 196 -12.05 10.09 53.60
N SER A 197 -11.10 10.07 54.53
CA SER A 197 -9.72 9.68 54.34
C SER A 197 -9.45 8.18 54.59
N LYS A 198 -10.51 7.38 54.76
CA LYS A 198 -10.40 5.94 55.05
C LYS A 198 -10.95 5.11 53.89
N ILE A 199 -10.30 3.98 53.61
CA ILE A 199 -10.58 3.06 52.54
C ILE A 199 -10.59 1.62 53.02
N LEU A 200 -11.41 0.76 52.40
CA LEU A 200 -11.36 -0.70 52.53
C LEU A 200 -10.47 -1.25 51.41
N LEU A 201 -9.65 -2.23 51.68
CA LEU A 201 -8.84 -2.93 50.70
C LEU A 201 -9.73 -3.96 49.95
N ASP A 202 -9.38 -4.26 48.70
CA ASP A 202 -9.97 -5.37 47.96
C ASP A 202 -9.14 -6.66 48.10
N GLU A 203 -9.67 -7.78 47.58
CA GLU A 203 -9.03 -9.07 47.71
C GLU A 203 -7.65 -9.16 47.08
N GLU A 204 -7.45 -8.52 45.92
CA GLU A 204 -6.17 -8.54 45.20
C GLU A 204 -5.13 -7.72 45.95
N GLN A 205 -5.53 -6.58 46.52
CA GLN A 205 -4.66 -5.75 47.39
C GLN A 205 -4.28 -6.51 48.65
N ALA A 206 -5.25 -7.15 49.32
CA ALA A 206 -4.93 -7.92 50.56
C ALA A 206 -3.99 -9.08 50.28
N LYS A 207 -4.18 -9.79 49.17
CA LYS A 207 -3.28 -10.86 48.74
C LYS A 207 -1.85 -10.32 48.48
N ALA A 208 -1.74 -9.24 47.72
CA ALA A 208 -0.46 -8.61 47.42
C ALA A 208 0.27 -8.12 48.70
N ILE A 209 -0.45 -7.64 49.72
CA ILE A 209 0.09 -7.23 51.00
C ILE A 209 0.64 -8.43 51.77
N LEU A 210 -0.07 -9.57 51.79
CA LEU A 210 0.38 -10.79 52.44
C LEU A 210 1.62 -11.41 51.79
N GLU A 211 1.75 -11.26 50.47
CA GLU A 211 2.89 -11.71 49.65
C GLU A 211 4.10 -10.75 49.71
N LEU A 212 3.96 -9.60 50.41
CA LEU A 212 4.99 -8.56 50.46
C LEU A 212 6.22 -9.05 51.26
N ARG A 213 7.38 -9.01 50.59
CA ARG A 213 8.66 -9.33 51.28
C ARG A 213 9.12 -8.15 52.09
N LEU A 214 9.69 -8.43 53.31
CA LEU A 214 10.19 -7.43 54.20
C LEU A 214 11.26 -6.50 53.59
N GLN A 215 12.02 -6.98 52.62
CA GLN A 215 12.98 -6.20 51.85
C GLN A 215 12.37 -4.98 51.14
N LYS A 216 11.08 -5.09 50.71
CA LYS A 216 10.37 -4.00 50.04
C LYS A 216 9.82 -2.91 50.94
N LEU A 217 10.19 -2.92 52.20
CA LEU A 217 9.78 -1.93 53.20
C LEU A 217 10.78 -0.82 53.44
N THR A 218 11.91 -0.82 52.70
CA THR A 218 12.94 0.22 52.79
C THR A 218 12.48 1.56 52.26
N ALA A 219 13.11 2.65 52.66
CA ALA A 219 12.73 3.99 52.20
C ALA A 219 12.85 4.16 50.68
N LEU A 220 13.90 3.59 50.07
CA LEU A 220 14.10 3.60 48.60
C LEU A 220 12.97 2.88 47.85
N GLU A 221 12.58 1.71 48.32
CA GLU A 221 11.49 0.96 47.70
C GLU A 221 10.11 1.68 47.80
N ARG A 222 9.90 2.50 48.85
CA ARG A 222 8.71 3.34 48.99
C ARG A 222 8.61 4.40 47.89
N ASP A 223 9.73 5.05 47.61
CA ASP A 223 9.81 6.07 46.55
C ASP A 223 9.65 5.45 45.18
N ASP A 224 10.18 4.26 44.95
CA ASP A 224 9.98 3.49 43.71
C ASP A 224 8.54 3.06 43.50
N LEU A 225 7.86 2.61 44.56
CA LEU A 225 6.42 2.30 44.50
C LEU A 225 5.58 3.53 44.08
N PHE A 226 5.92 4.70 44.66
CA PHE A 226 5.22 5.94 44.36
C PHE A 226 5.51 6.43 42.92
N ASN A 227 6.75 6.35 42.46
CA ASN A 227 7.14 6.70 41.10
C ASN A 227 6.49 5.79 40.08
N ASN A 228 6.46 4.48 40.33
CA ASN A 228 5.77 3.51 39.48
C ASN A 228 4.25 3.77 39.44
N LEU A 229 3.63 4.11 40.57
CA LEU A 229 2.21 4.49 40.59
C LEU A 229 1.93 5.75 39.76
N LYS A 230 2.81 6.77 39.89
CA LYS A 230 2.69 8.00 39.10
C LYS A 230 2.80 7.75 37.62
N SER A 231 3.76 6.95 37.17
CA SER A 231 3.91 6.55 35.78
C SER A 231 2.66 5.83 35.23
N LEU A 232 2.13 4.86 35.99
CA LEU A 232 0.89 4.16 35.60
C LEU A 232 -0.33 5.11 35.52
N VAL A 233 -0.41 6.10 36.40
CA VAL A 233 -1.48 7.11 36.33
C VAL A 233 -1.36 7.98 35.08
N GLU A 234 -0.15 8.34 34.67
CA GLU A 234 0.10 9.07 33.43
C GLU A 234 -0.32 8.24 32.20
N ASP A 235 0.01 6.93 32.21
CA ASP A 235 -0.43 5.98 31.19
C ASP A 235 -1.96 5.87 31.13
N ILE A 236 -2.63 5.69 32.28
CA ILE A 236 -4.10 5.64 32.39
C ILE A 236 -4.73 6.91 31.82
N ASN A 237 -4.21 8.08 32.16
CA ASN A 237 -4.69 9.35 31.63
C ASN A 237 -4.51 9.43 30.12
N THR A 238 -3.42 8.92 29.59
CA THR A 238 -3.15 8.88 28.16
C THR A 238 -4.14 7.95 27.44
N TYR A 239 -4.38 6.75 27.99
CA TYR A 239 -5.36 5.82 27.41
C TYR A 239 -6.80 6.39 27.48
N LEU A 240 -7.18 7.03 28.55
CA LEU A 240 -8.49 7.70 28.66
C LEU A 240 -8.63 8.85 27.64
N LYS A 241 -7.60 9.65 27.41
CA LYS A 241 -7.60 10.70 26.38
C LYS A 241 -7.79 10.12 24.98
N ILE A 242 -7.14 8.98 24.68
CA ILE A 242 -7.29 8.29 23.39
C ILE A 242 -8.72 7.76 23.21
N LEU A 243 -9.31 7.15 24.25
CA LEU A 243 -10.65 6.58 24.19
C LEU A 243 -11.76 7.63 24.12
N ASN A 244 -11.57 8.79 24.77
CA ASN A 244 -12.57 9.85 24.84
C ASN A 244 -12.52 10.82 23.65
N SER A 245 -11.52 10.74 22.78
CA SER A 245 -11.36 11.69 21.68
C SER A 245 -10.97 10.97 20.37
N ASP A 246 -11.89 11.00 19.39
CA ASP A 246 -11.63 10.46 18.04
C ASP A 246 -10.42 11.13 17.38
N LYS A 247 -10.20 12.43 17.66
CA LYS A 247 -9.03 13.16 17.17
C LYS A 247 -7.70 12.59 17.70
N GLN A 248 -7.65 12.19 18.97
CA GLN A 248 -6.47 11.58 19.57
C GLN A 248 -6.25 10.15 19.03
N LEU A 249 -7.32 9.40 18.87
CA LEU A 249 -7.29 8.07 18.28
C LEU A 249 -6.73 8.12 16.84
N LEU A 250 -7.18 9.07 16.02
CA LEU A 250 -6.65 9.30 14.68
C LEU A 250 -5.19 9.75 14.69
N LYS A 251 -4.77 10.53 15.68
CA LYS A 251 -3.35 10.90 15.84
C LYS A 251 -2.46 9.69 16.09
N VAL A 252 -2.91 8.76 16.94
CA VAL A 252 -2.20 7.49 17.18
C VAL A 252 -2.14 6.66 15.91
N LEU A 253 -3.27 6.50 15.21
CA LEU A 253 -3.33 5.79 13.93
C LEU A 253 -2.36 6.38 12.91
N LYS A 254 -2.35 7.70 12.75
CA LYS A 254 -1.44 8.39 11.82
C LYS A 254 0.03 8.17 12.21
N GLY A 255 0.36 8.22 13.51
CA GLY A 255 1.72 7.95 13.99
C GLY A 255 2.19 6.54 13.62
N GLU A 256 1.38 5.50 13.89
CA GLU A 256 1.71 4.12 13.55
C GLU A 256 1.89 3.91 12.03
N LEU A 257 1.02 4.51 11.21
CA LEU A 257 1.14 4.41 9.76
C LEU A 257 2.36 5.17 9.21
N THR A 258 2.74 6.28 9.85
CA THR A 258 3.95 7.03 9.49
C THR A 258 5.20 6.22 9.80
N GLU A 259 5.26 5.61 10.98
CA GLU A 259 6.37 4.71 11.36
C GLU A 259 6.54 3.54 10.38
N ILE A 260 5.43 2.91 9.99
CA ILE A 260 5.45 1.83 8.97
C ILE A 260 5.95 2.38 7.63
N LYS A 261 5.50 3.56 7.23
CA LYS A 261 5.94 4.20 5.99
C LYS A 261 7.45 4.46 6.01
N ASP A 262 7.97 5.01 7.10
CA ASP A 262 9.39 5.39 7.20
C ASP A 262 10.31 4.16 7.19
N ASN A 263 9.88 3.07 7.83
CA ASN A 263 10.67 1.84 7.92
C ASN A 263 10.55 0.92 6.69
N PHE A 264 9.43 0.93 5.97
CA PHE A 264 9.11 -0.05 4.93
C PHE A 264 8.68 0.55 3.60
N SER A 265 8.83 1.87 3.40
CA SER A 265 8.41 2.47 2.13
C SER A 265 9.29 2.01 0.96
N THR A 266 8.66 1.66 -0.12
CA THR A 266 9.30 1.35 -1.41
C THR A 266 8.91 2.37 -2.45
N VAL A 267 9.79 2.61 -3.41
CA VAL A 267 9.49 3.52 -4.53
C VAL A 267 8.34 2.94 -5.35
N ARG A 268 7.39 3.79 -5.70
CA ARG A 268 6.25 3.41 -6.54
C ARG A 268 6.75 3.11 -7.96
N LYS A 269 6.49 1.90 -8.47
CA LYS A 269 6.84 1.50 -9.84
C LYS A 269 5.85 2.01 -10.89
N THR A 270 4.56 2.21 -10.50
CA THR A 270 3.52 2.68 -11.41
C THR A 270 3.50 4.20 -11.43
N GLU A 271 3.65 4.80 -12.59
CA GLU A 271 3.52 6.24 -12.81
C GLU A 271 2.04 6.66 -12.77
N ILE A 272 1.76 7.81 -12.16
CA ILE A 272 0.43 8.43 -12.18
C ILE A 272 0.50 9.60 -13.13
N GLN A 273 -0.11 9.44 -14.30
CA GLN A 273 -0.21 10.51 -15.29
C GLN A 273 -1.48 11.34 -15.05
N LYS A 274 -1.36 12.65 -15.20
CA LYS A 274 -2.48 13.59 -14.99
C LYS A 274 -3.37 13.73 -16.22
N HIS A 275 -2.82 13.41 -17.39
CA HIS A 275 -3.54 13.46 -18.66
C HIS A 275 -3.87 12.04 -19.12
N ASP A 276 -4.98 11.87 -19.84
CA ASP A 276 -5.23 10.63 -20.54
C ASP A 276 -4.07 10.42 -21.52
N ILE A 277 -3.57 9.19 -21.57
CA ILE A 277 -2.60 8.83 -22.62
C ILE A 277 -3.40 8.99 -23.92
N GLU A 278 -3.01 9.95 -24.72
CA GLU A 278 -3.54 10.13 -26.07
C GLU A 278 -3.47 8.78 -26.78
N ASP A 279 -4.60 8.33 -27.30
CA ASP A 279 -4.58 7.15 -28.17
C ASP A 279 -3.64 7.54 -29.33
N ILE A 280 -2.76 6.61 -29.70
CA ILE A 280 -1.78 6.82 -30.78
C ILE A 280 -2.56 7.34 -31.96
N ASP A 281 -2.25 8.55 -32.38
CA ASP A 281 -2.96 9.18 -33.49
C ASP A 281 -2.67 8.39 -34.78
N THR A 282 -3.63 8.32 -35.68
CA THR A 282 -3.46 7.58 -36.94
C THR A 282 -2.28 8.13 -37.73
N GLU A 283 -1.96 9.41 -37.52
CA GLU A 283 -0.81 10.10 -38.13
C GLU A 283 0.55 9.55 -37.63
N ASP A 284 0.65 9.16 -36.33
CA ASP A 284 1.88 8.59 -35.74
C ASP A 284 2.24 7.18 -36.29
N LEU A 285 1.34 6.59 -37.03
CA LEU A 285 1.51 5.26 -37.65
C LEU A 285 1.94 5.33 -39.09
N ILE A 286 1.89 6.53 -39.70
CA ILE A 286 2.17 6.75 -41.11
C ILE A 286 3.63 7.18 -41.26
N ILE A 287 4.34 6.47 -42.13
CA ILE A 287 5.71 6.84 -42.49
C ILE A 287 5.68 8.14 -43.31
N GLU A 288 6.46 9.14 -42.92
CA GLU A 288 6.65 10.35 -43.67
C GLU A 288 7.45 10.03 -44.95
N GLU A 289 6.81 10.10 -46.10
CA GLU A 289 7.40 9.75 -47.38
C GLU A 289 7.16 10.84 -48.43
N ASP A 290 8.14 11.07 -49.29
CA ASP A 290 7.98 11.93 -50.45
C ASP A 290 7.05 11.27 -51.44
N VAL A 291 5.91 11.90 -51.68
CA VAL A 291 4.88 11.37 -52.59
C VAL A 291 4.58 12.39 -53.69
N VAL A 292 4.24 11.87 -54.89
CA VAL A 292 3.72 12.65 -55.98
C VAL A 292 2.20 12.46 -56.00
N VAL A 293 1.49 13.54 -55.82
CA VAL A 293 0.00 13.56 -55.91
C VAL A 293 -0.37 14.05 -57.32
N THR A 294 -1.13 13.20 -58.02
CA THR A 294 -1.68 13.54 -59.34
C THR A 294 -3.16 13.71 -59.23
N VAL A 295 -3.69 14.80 -59.82
CA VAL A 295 -5.12 15.08 -59.88
C VAL A 295 -5.56 15.02 -61.35
N SER A 296 -6.54 14.21 -61.67
CA SER A 296 -7.10 14.11 -63.01
C SER A 296 -8.11 15.24 -63.29
N HIS A 297 -8.38 15.55 -64.57
CA HIS A 297 -9.41 16.51 -64.96
C HIS A 297 -10.83 16.13 -64.46
N GLN A 298 -11.05 14.84 -64.16
CA GLN A 298 -12.33 14.33 -63.66
C GLN A 298 -12.42 14.38 -62.13
N GLY A 299 -11.41 14.97 -61.42
CA GLY A 299 -11.42 15.13 -59.97
C GLY A 299 -10.86 13.94 -59.20
N TYR A 300 -10.33 12.91 -59.85
CA TYR A 300 -9.67 11.80 -59.12
C TYR A 300 -8.28 12.17 -58.67
N ILE A 301 -7.97 11.84 -57.39
CA ILE A 301 -6.66 12.06 -56.75
C ILE A 301 -5.97 10.69 -56.62
N LYS A 302 -4.71 10.64 -57.06
CA LYS A 302 -3.84 9.46 -56.89
C LYS A 302 -2.54 9.86 -56.20
N ARG A 303 -2.17 9.09 -55.20
CA ARG A 303 -0.87 9.20 -54.50
C ARG A 303 0.09 8.11 -55.00
N VAL A 304 1.30 8.47 -55.40
CA VAL A 304 2.34 7.55 -55.83
C VAL A 304 3.67 7.94 -55.19
N LEU A 305 4.40 6.97 -54.66
CA LEU A 305 5.72 7.21 -54.05
C LEU A 305 6.68 7.79 -55.09
N LYS A 306 7.42 8.81 -54.71
CA LYS A 306 8.47 9.43 -55.55
C LYS A 306 9.51 8.43 -56.02
N SER A 307 9.84 7.43 -55.21
CA SER A 307 10.78 6.33 -55.50
C SER A 307 10.30 5.43 -56.67
N SER A 308 9.03 5.40 -56.98
CA SER A 308 8.50 4.63 -58.10
C SER A 308 8.72 5.28 -59.45
N TYR A 309 9.05 6.59 -59.44
CA TYR A 309 9.40 7.33 -60.66
C TYR A 309 10.88 7.09 -60.99
N LYS A 310 11.17 6.23 -61.96
CA LYS A 310 12.53 6.04 -62.49
C LYS A 310 12.92 7.14 -63.48
N VAL A 311 14.11 7.69 -63.32
CA VAL A 311 14.68 8.63 -64.28
C VAL A 311 14.79 7.98 -65.65
N GLN A 312 14.10 8.55 -66.65
CA GLN A 312 14.14 8.03 -68.00
C GLN A 312 15.30 8.64 -68.76
N LYS A 313 16.05 7.76 -69.47
CA LYS A 313 17.09 8.17 -70.41
C LYS A 313 16.46 8.53 -71.75
N ARG A 314 17.15 9.32 -72.62
CA ARG A 314 16.72 9.63 -73.97
C ARG A 314 16.40 8.33 -74.74
N GLY A 315 15.16 8.22 -75.32
CA GLY A 315 14.65 7.05 -76.02
C GLY A 315 13.92 6.01 -75.15
N GLY A 316 13.70 6.24 -73.81
CA GLY A 316 12.89 5.41 -72.96
C GLY A 316 11.42 5.53 -73.29
N LYS A 317 10.67 4.45 -73.25
CA LYS A 317 9.17 4.50 -73.30
C LYS A 317 8.68 5.24 -72.07
N GLY A 318 7.98 6.39 -72.27
CA GLY A 318 7.45 7.17 -71.13
C GLY A 318 6.63 6.35 -70.15
N LEU A 319 6.43 6.87 -68.96
CA LEU A 319 5.49 6.27 -68.01
C LEU A 319 4.13 6.19 -68.70
N SER A 320 3.59 4.97 -68.78
CA SER A 320 2.31 4.75 -69.46
C SER A 320 1.23 5.61 -68.79
N LEU A 321 0.39 6.26 -69.63
CA LEU A 321 -0.79 7.01 -69.17
C LEU A 321 -1.67 6.24 -68.18
N ILE A 322 -1.67 4.91 -68.27
CA ILE A 322 -2.38 3.98 -67.37
C ILE A 322 -1.90 4.19 -65.89
N HIS A 323 -0.64 4.47 -65.67
CA HIS A 323 -0.14 4.70 -64.33
C HIS A 323 -0.43 6.11 -63.77
N ILE A 324 -0.83 7.04 -64.64
CA ILE A 324 -1.15 8.41 -64.30
C ILE A 324 -2.64 8.72 -64.29
N SER A 325 -3.42 8.07 -65.15
CA SER A 325 -4.83 8.44 -65.45
C SER A 325 -5.92 7.40 -65.08
N GLU A 326 -5.58 6.15 -64.79
CA GLU A 326 -6.60 5.18 -64.36
C GLU A 326 -6.69 5.15 -62.82
N PRO A 327 -7.91 5.41 -62.26
CA PRO A 327 -8.13 5.20 -60.85
C PRO A 327 -8.04 3.71 -60.57
N THR A 328 -7.06 3.28 -59.80
CA THR A 328 -7.20 2.00 -59.11
C THR A 328 -8.48 2.07 -58.30
N ARG A 329 -9.43 1.19 -58.55
CA ARG A 329 -10.65 0.99 -57.78
C ARG A 329 -10.23 0.72 -56.35
N GLN A 330 -10.13 1.75 -55.52
CA GLN A 330 -10.13 1.58 -54.08
C GLN A 330 -11.59 1.63 -53.64
N GLU A 331 -12.02 0.55 -53.02
CA GLU A 331 -13.30 0.50 -52.35
C GLU A 331 -13.40 1.70 -51.42
N ALA A 332 -14.51 2.41 -51.50
CA ALA A 332 -14.83 3.46 -50.54
C ALA A 332 -14.97 2.82 -49.18
N ILE A 333 -14.18 3.37 -48.22
CA ILE A 333 -14.34 3.07 -46.80
C ILE A 333 -15.50 3.90 -46.26
#